data_de73e6a1ab5ade10b56624d1ba03bbb4
#
_entry.id   de73e6a1ab5ade10b56624d1ba03bbb4
#
_cell.length_a   1.000
_cell.length_b   1.000
_cell.length_c   1.000
_cell.angle_alpha   90.00
_cell.angle_beta   90.00
_cell.angle_gamma   90.00
#
_symmetry.space_group_name_H-M   'P 1'
#
loop_
_entity.id
_entity.type
_entity.pdbx_description
1 polymer ?
#
loop_
_entity_poly.entity_id
_entity_poly.type
_entity_poly.pdbx_seq_one_letter_code
_entity_poly.pdbx_strand_id
1 'polypeptide(L)'
;MTEYPMVPLSWNLVVQNIIDSWNKDIHISVYFAETVDDERRLDLRDQIHAMPEVVQVRYVSDCDAKKWMLEEVSGIEETLTELGDNILPASLEITLDAQMAHPKQIEDFAKRIQTEDFVTADYGVEWVDKFNAFLRMFQALGTVVGLLI
;
A
#
# COMPACT_ATOMS: atom_id res chain seq x y z
N MET A 1 31.45 -26.12 -23.29
CA MET A 1 30.81 -25.88 -22.02
C MET A 1 30.53 -24.40 -21.87
N THR A 2 29.32 -24.09 -22.09
CA THR A 2 28.87 -22.71 -21.93
C THR A 2 28.66 -22.42 -20.45
N GLU A 3 29.69 -21.99 -19.82
CA GLU A 3 29.49 -21.32 -18.57
C GLU A 3 28.83 -19.98 -18.88
N TYR A 4 27.55 -19.90 -18.60
CA TYR A 4 26.95 -18.62 -18.43
C TYR A 4 27.77 -17.87 -17.38
N PRO A 5 28.10 -16.60 -17.63
CA PRO A 5 28.68 -15.81 -16.57
C PRO A 5 27.75 -15.96 -15.39
N MET A 6 28.18 -16.71 -14.44
CA MET A 6 27.43 -16.94 -13.24
C MET A 6 27.07 -15.56 -12.69
N VAL A 7 25.78 -15.29 -12.68
CA VAL A 7 25.25 -14.31 -11.78
C VAL A 7 25.86 -14.66 -10.43
N PRO A 8 26.77 -13.85 -9.89
CA PRO A 8 27.46 -14.24 -8.68
C PRO A 8 26.41 -14.51 -7.60
N LEU A 9 26.67 -15.47 -6.74
CA LEU A 9 25.79 -15.76 -5.58
C LEU A 9 25.43 -14.51 -4.79
N SER A 10 26.33 -13.51 -4.80
CA SER A 10 26.10 -12.18 -4.25
C SER A 10 24.96 -11.41 -4.94
N TRP A 11 24.74 -11.64 -6.25
CA TRP A 11 23.66 -11.02 -6.99
C TRP A 11 22.28 -11.56 -6.55
N ASN A 12 22.18 -12.88 -6.38
CA ASN A 12 20.98 -13.50 -5.85
C ASN A 12 20.63 -12.98 -4.45
N LEU A 13 21.64 -12.82 -3.60
CA LEU A 13 21.46 -12.24 -2.28
C LEU A 13 20.98 -10.78 -2.35
N VAL A 14 21.54 -9.99 -3.27
CA VAL A 14 21.11 -8.59 -3.48
C VAL A 14 19.67 -8.54 -3.98
N VAL A 15 19.32 -9.34 -4.96
CA VAL A 15 17.95 -9.41 -5.49
C VAL A 15 16.97 -9.90 -4.43
N GLN A 16 17.31 -10.91 -3.66
CA GLN A 16 16.47 -11.38 -2.56
C GLN A 16 16.30 -10.34 -1.46
N ASN A 17 17.39 -9.64 -1.10
CA ASN A 17 17.30 -8.56 -0.14
C ASN A 17 16.41 -7.40 -0.63
N ILE A 18 16.45 -7.07 -1.91
CA ILE A 18 15.57 -6.07 -2.50
C ILE A 18 14.12 -6.53 -2.47
N ILE A 19 13.87 -7.77 -2.87
CA ILE A 19 12.53 -8.36 -2.84
C ILE A 19 12.01 -8.45 -1.41
N ASP A 20 12.82 -8.91 -0.48
CA ASP A 20 12.47 -8.99 0.94
C ASP A 20 12.23 -7.60 1.53
N SER A 21 13.02 -6.61 1.13
CA SER A 21 12.81 -5.21 1.52
C SER A 21 11.48 -4.67 0.99
N TRP A 22 11.10 -5.03 -0.20
CA TRP A 22 9.83 -4.61 -0.79
C TRP A 22 8.63 -5.35 -0.17
N ASN A 23 8.84 -6.61 0.22
CA ASN A 23 7.80 -7.43 0.85
C ASN A 23 7.63 -7.13 2.35
N LYS A 24 8.62 -6.51 3.00
CA LYS A 24 8.55 -6.20 4.43
C LYS A 24 7.53 -5.14 4.79
N ASP A 25 7.17 -4.30 3.84
CA ASP A 25 6.35 -3.13 4.08
C ASP A 25 5.05 -3.18 3.27
N ILE A 26 4.21 -4.17 3.57
CA ILE A 26 2.85 -4.18 3.04
C ILE A 26 2.02 -3.23 3.88
N HIS A 27 1.68 -2.10 3.28
CA HIS A 27 0.89 -1.07 3.92
C HIS A 27 -0.52 -1.04 3.36
N ILE A 28 -1.49 -0.97 4.26
CA ILE A 28 -2.87 -0.69 3.93
C ILE A 28 -3.25 0.62 4.60
N SER A 29 -3.79 1.55 3.82
CA SER A 29 -4.34 2.79 4.35
C SER A 29 -5.86 2.71 4.37
N VAL A 30 -6.45 2.91 5.54
CA VAL A 30 -7.90 3.02 5.71
C VAL A 30 -8.25 4.42 6.18
N TYR A 31 -9.22 5.03 5.51
CA TYR A 31 -9.67 6.37 5.80
C TYR A 31 -10.97 6.34 6.61
N PHE A 32 -11.03 7.12 7.68
CA PHE A 32 -12.20 7.22 8.52
C PHE A 32 -13.30 8.07 7.86
N ALA A 33 -14.54 7.69 8.11
CA ALA A 33 -15.68 8.56 7.83
C ALA A 33 -15.65 9.79 8.75
N GLU A 34 -16.13 10.93 8.28
CA GLU A 34 -16.17 12.17 9.06
C GLU A 34 -17.02 12.06 10.34
N THR A 35 -17.98 11.15 10.33
CA THR A 35 -18.91 10.92 11.46
C THR A 35 -18.29 10.14 12.61
N VAL A 36 -17.10 9.59 12.45
CA VAL A 36 -16.41 8.80 13.46
C VAL A 36 -15.66 9.73 14.41
N ASP A 37 -15.94 9.65 15.70
CA ASP A 37 -15.28 10.42 16.72
C ASP A 37 -13.86 9.88 17.05
N ASP A 38 -13.06 10.68 17.73
CA ASP A 38 -11.67 10.34 18.05
C ASP A 38 -11.57 9.10 18.95
N GLU A 39 -12.50 8.93 19.88
CA GLU A 39 -12.53 7.77 20.77
C GLU A 39 -12.75 6.49 19.98
N ARG A 40 -13.68 6.49 19.05
CA ARG A 40 -13.94 5.35 18.17
C ARG A 40 -12.77 5.06 17.24
N ARG A 41 -12.09 6.08 16.73
CA ARG A 41 -10.89 5.94 15.89
C ARG A 41 -9.77 5.22 16.63
N LEU A 42 -9.52 5.61 17.87
CA LEU A 42 -8.50 4.97 18.72
C LEU A 42 -8.88 3.54 19.10
N ASP A 43 -10.15 3.27 19.36
CA ASP A 43 -10.66 1.93 19.63
C ASP A 43 -10.47 1.00 18.43
N LEU A 44 -10.80 1.45 17.24
CA LEU A 44 -10.57 0.71 15.99
C LEU A 44 -9.09 0.46 15.73
N ARG A 45 -8.23 1.43 16.02
CA ARG A 45 -6.77 1.24 15.97
C ARG A 45 -6.34 0.08 16.86
N ASP A 46 -6.79 0.05 18.09
CA ASP A 46 -6.42 -0.99 19.06
C ASP A 46 -6.96 -2.35 18.66
N GLN A 47 -8.18 -2.43 18.15
CA GLN A 47 -8.78 -3.66 17.63
C GLN A 47 -7.99 -4.24 16.45
N ILE A 48 -7.59 -3.40 15.52
CA ILE A 48 -6.81 -3.81 14.35
C ILE A 48 -5.39 -4.22 14.76
N HIS A 49 -4.78 -3.48 15.68
CA HIS A 49 -3.46 -3.82 16.22
C HIS A 49 -3.42 -5.18 16.93
N ALA A 50 -4.52 -5.60 17.51
CA ALA A 50 -4.65 -6.90 18.16
C ALA A 50 -4.74 -8.09 17.18
N MET A 51 -4.93 -7.84 15.89
CA MET A 51 -4.98 -8.90 14.88
C MET A 51 -3.60 -9.51 14.65
N PRO A 52 -3.49 -10.86 14.52
CA PRO A 52 -2.19 -11.53 14.39
C PRO A 52 -1.44 -11.20 13.10
N GLU A 53 -2.14 -10.81 12.04
CA GLU A 53 -1.55 -10.43 10.76
C GLU A 53 -0.93 -9.03 10.77
N VAL A 54 -1.23 -8.23 11.76
CA VAL A 54 -0.82 -6.83 11.86
C VAL A 54 0.44 -6.70 12.68
N VAL A 55 1.47 -6.10 12.09
CA VAL A 55 2.74 -5.79 12.76
C VAL A 55 2.66 -4.46 13.49
N GLN A 56 2.10 -3.45 12.83
CA GLN A 56 2.00 -2.10 13.34
C GLN A 56 0.78 -1.39 12.79
N VAL A 57 0.17 -0.54 13.59
CA VAL A 57 -0.88 0.39 13.17
C VAL A 57 -0.48 1.79 13.60
N ARG A 58 -0.48 2.72 12.66
CA ARG A 58 -0.22 4.14 12.92
C ARG A 58 -1.47 4.95 12.64
N TYR A 59 -1.92 5.71 13.63
CA TYR A 59 -2.99 6.66 13.47
C TYR A 59 -2.44 7.97 12.91
N VAL A 60 -3.01 8.44 11.81
CA VAL A 60 -2.68 9.72 11.20
C VAL A 60 -3.93 10.60 11.30
N SER A 61 -3.87 11.63 12.13
CA SER A 61 -4.94 12.60 12.23
C SER A 61 -5.02 13.49 10.98
N ASP A 62 -6.15 14.13 10.78
CA ASP A 62 -6.32 15.14 9.75
C ASP A 62 -5.27 16.26 9.83
N CYS A 63 -4.97 16.71 11.05
CA CYS A 63 -3.92 17.71 11.30
C CYS A 63 -2.53 17.22 10.94
N ASP A 64 -2.20 15.98 11.28
CA ASP A 64 -0.89 15.36 10.95
C ASP A 64 -0.74 15.18 9.45
N ALA A 65 -1.78 14.74 8.77
CA ALA A 65 -1.79 14.58 7.32
C ALA A 65 -1.58 15.93 6.60
N LYS A 66 -2.24 16.99 7.08
CA LYS A 66 -2.07 18.34 6.56
C LYS A 66 -0.65 18.85 6.77
N LYS A 67 -0.10 18.65 7.97
CA LYS A 67 1.26 19.05 8.31
C LYS A 67 2.30 18.35 7.44
N TRP A 68 2.16 17.03 7.27
CA TRP A 68 3.02 16.26 6.40
C TRP A 68 2.97 16.75 4.95
N MET A 69 1.78 17.03 4.44
CA MET A 69 1.61 17.54 3.07
C MET A 69 2.25 18.91 2.88
N LEU A 70 2.19 19.78 3.89
CA LEU A 70 2.85 21.08 3.86
C LEU A 70 4.38 20.98 3.86
N GLU A 71 4.93 19.97 4.53
CA GLU A 71 6.37 19.71 4.59
C GLU A 71 6.91 19.12 3.30
N GLU A 72 6.16 18.19 2.68
CA GLU A 72 6.62 17.43 1.51
C GLU A 72 6.35 18.14 0.17
N VAL A 73 5.30 18.93 0.09
CA VAL A 73 4.89 19.57 -1.15
C VAL A 73 5.03 21.09 -1.05
N SER A 74 6.07 21.60 -1.69
CA SER A 74 6.30 23.06 -1.72
C SER A 74 5.24 23.78 -2.53
N GLY A 75 4.70 24.86 -1.98
CA GLY A 75 3.74 25.73 -2.67
C GLY A 75 2.28 25.30 -2.57
N ILE A 76 1.96 24.28 -1.79
CA ILE A 76 0.58 23.81 -1.59
C ILE A 76 -0.17 24.60 -0.51
N GLU A 77 0.53 25.44 0.24
CA GLU A 77 0.00 26.18 1.39
C GLU A 77 -1.23 27.00 1.05
N GLU A 78 -1.17 27.73 -0.05
CA GLU A 78 -2.25 28.58 -0.52
C GLU A 78 -3.47 27.76 -0.92
N THR A 79 -3.25 26.66 -1.65
CA THR A 79 -4.30 25.73 -2.06
C THR A 79 -4.99 25.06 -0.86
N LEU A 80 -4.23 24.64 0.14
CA LEU A 80 -4.79 24.03 1.35
C LEU A 80 -5.59 25.03 2.17
N THR A 81 -5.16 26.30 2.19
CA THR A 81 -5.88 27.38 2.88
C THR A 81 -7.21 27.69 2.20
N GLU A 82 -7.24 27.70 0.87
CA GLU A 82 -8.47 27.92 0.09
C GLU A 82 -9.48 26.78 0.23
N LEU A 83 -9.00 25.55 0.35
CA LEU A 83 -9.84 24.36 0.43
C LEU A 83 -10.45 24.11 1.82
N GLY A 84 -9.91 24.75 2.89
CA GLY A 84 -10.42 24.62 4.26
C GLY A 84 -9.74 23.53 5.09
N ASP A 85 -10.17 23.39 6.34
CA ASP A 85 -9.47 22.55 7.31
C ASP A 85 -9.81 21.03 7.22
N ASN A 86 -10.89 20.66 6.57
CA ASN A 86 -11.42 19.27 6.54
C ASN A 86 -11.17 18.51 5.24
N ILE A 87 -10.11 18.82 4.52
CA ILE A 87 -9.88 18.21 3.21
C ILE A 87 -9.28 16.82 3.30
N LEU A 88 -8.45 16.60 4.31
CA LEU A 88 -7.73 15.34 4.49
C LEU A 88 -8.40 14.54 5.61
N PRO A 89 -8.99 13.39 5.31
CA PRO A 89 -9.57 12.54 6.34
C PRO A 89 -8.47 11.93 7.20
N ALA A 90 -8.78 11.70 8.47
CA ALA A 90 -7.93 10.89 9.33
C ALA A 90 -7.85 9.46 8.80
N SER A 91 -6.71 8.81 8.98
CA SER A 91 -6.47 7.47 8.47
C SER A 91 -5.72 6.58 9.45
N LEU A 92 -5.82 5.28 9.25
CA LEU A 92 -4.95 4.30 9.87
C LEU A 92 -4.02 3.73 8.80
N GLU A 93 -2.73 3.78 9.04
CA GLU A 93 -1.72 3.08 8.26
C GLU A 93 -1.41 1.75 8.94
N ILE A 94 -1.75 0.66 8.29
CA ILE A 94 -1.63 -0.69 8.80
C ILE A 94 -0.47 -1.36 8.09
N THR A 95 0.51 -1.82 8.85
CA THR A 95 1.62 -2.62 8.33
C THR A 95 1.34 -4.09 8.61
N LEU A 96 1.27 -4.88 7.56
CA LEU A 96 1.03 -6.32 7.63
C LEU A 96 2.34 -7.11 7.66
N ASP A 97 2.27 -8.32 8.23
CA ASP A 97 3.37 -9.27 8.20
C ASP A 97 3.74 -9.63 6.75
N ALA A 98 5.04 -9.82 6.49
CA ALA A 98 5.57 -10.21 5.19
C ALA A 98 4.98 -11.54 4.68
N GLN A 99 4.49 -12.41 5.56
CA GLN A 99 3.79 -13.64 5.18
C GLN A 99 2.45 -13.39 4.50
N MET A 100 1.90 -12.19 4.64
CA MET A 100 0.66 -11.74 3.98
C MET A 100 0.88 -11.17 2.58
N ALA A 101 1.99 -11.51 1.93
CA ALA A 101 2.37 -10.96 0.62
C ALA A 101 1.46 -11.38 -0.54
N HIS A 102 0.58 -12.34 -0.35
CA HIS A 102 -0.32 -12.80 -1.40
C HIS A 102 -1.48 -11.80 -1.59
N PRO A 103 -1.74 -11.30 -2.81
CA PRO A 103 -2.77 -10.28 -3.06
C PRO A 103 -4.16 -10.64 -2.54
N LYS A 104 -4.55 -11.91 -2.63
CA LYS A 104 -5.83 -12.38 -2.13
C LYS A 104 -5.95 -12.30 -0.61
N GLN A 105 -4.86 -12.59 0.10
CA GLN A 105 -4.83 -12.48 1.57
C GLN A 105 -4.98 -11.03 2.01
N ILE A 106 -4.34 -10.11 1.31
CA ILE A 106 -4.45 -8.67 1.55
C ILE A 106 -5.88 -8.20 1.29
N GLU A 107 -6.48 -8.61 0.19
CA GLU A 107 -7.87 -8.30 -0.14
C GLU A 107 -8.85 -8.84 0.91
N ASP A 108 -8.70 -10.07 1.32
CA ASP A 108 -9.54 -10.69 2.35
C ASP A 108 -9.39 -9.97 3.71
N PHE A 109 -8.18 -9.59 4.06
CA PHE A 109 -7.91 -8.79 5.25
C PHE A 109 -8.58 -7.42 5.17
N ALA A 110 -8.44 -6.72 4.05
CA ALA A 110 -9.05 -5.42 3.82
C ALA A 110 -10.58 -5.49 3.93
N LYS A 111 -11.19 -6.54 3.40
CA LYS A 111 -12.64 -6.77 3.52
C LYS A 111 -13.06 -7.04 4.97
N ARG A 112 -12.26 -7.77 5.73
CA ARG A 112 -12.57 -8.05 7.16
C ARG A 112 -12.55 -6.80 8.02
N ILE A 113 -11.63 -5.87 7.75
CA ILE A 113 -11.53 -4.62 8.51
C ILE A 113 -12.49 -3.54 8.00
N GLN A 114 -13.03 -3.70 6.80
CA GLN A 114 -13.97 -2.75 6.21
C GLN A 114 -15.27 -2.74 7.00
N THR A 115 -15.56 -1.61 7.63
CA THR A 115 -16.80 -1.35 8.38
C THR A 115 -17.41 -0.04 7.91
N GLU A 116 -18.57 0.31 8.43
CA GLU A 116 -19.23 1.60 8.16
C GLU A 116 -18.41 2.82 8.64
N ASP A 117 -17.48 2.59 9.57
CA ASP A 117 -16.60 3.62 10.10
C ASP A 117 -15.51 4.05 9.11
N PHE A 118 -15.26 3.25 8.05
CA PHE A 118 -14.26 3.53 7.03
C PHE A 118 -14.91 3.88 5.69
N VAL A 119 -14.40 4.91 5.05
CA VAL A 119 -14.87 5.33 3.73
C VAL A 119 -14.21 4.47 2.64
N THR A 120 -12.92 4.25 2.74
CA THR A 120 -12.14 3.54 1.72
C THR A 120 -10.95 2.84 2.36
N ALA A 121 -10.70 1.62 1.94
CA ALA A 121 -9.45 0.93 2.20
C ALA A 121 -8.62 0.93 0.91
N ASP A 122 -7.50 1.63 0.92
CA ASP A 122 -6.54 1.61 -0.18
C ASP A 122 -5.40 0.66 0.20
N TYR A 123 -5.30 -0.45 -0.51
CA TYR A 123 -4.28 -1.47 -0.30
C TYR A 123 -3.37 -1.68 -1.51
N GLY A 124 -3.46 -0.80 -2.50
CA GLY A 124 -2.52 -0.75 -3.62
C GLY A 124 -2.49 -1.96 -4.55
N VAL A 125 -3.35 -2.96 -4.33
CA VAL A 125 -3.34 -4.23 -5.10
C VAL A 125 -3.97 -4.04 -6.49
N GLU A 126 -4.85 -3.08 -6.63
CA GLU A 126 -5.61 -2.85 -7.86
C GLU A 126 -4.71 -2.52 -9.06
N TRP A 127 -3.65 -1.75 -8.83
CA TRP A 127 -2.70 -1.43 -9.90
C TRP A 127 -1.82 -2.62 -10.27
N VAL A 128 -1.55 -3.55 -9.33
CA VAL A 128 -0.77 -4.77 -9.59
C VAL A 128 -1.50 -5.67 -10.58
N ASP A 129 -2.82 -5.83 -10.44
CA ASP A 129 -3.63 -6.59 -11.38
C ASP A 129 -3.63 -5.96 -12.78
N LYS A 130 -3.75 -4.64 -12.85
CA LYS A 130 -3.64 -3.88 -14.11
C LYS A 130 -2.26 -4.03 -14.74
N PHE A 131 -1.22 -3.98 -13.94
CA PHE A 131 0.16 -4.16 -14.40
C PHE A 131 0.41 -5.58 -14.92
N ASN A 132 -0.09 -6.60 -14.24
CA ASN A 132 -0.01 -7.99 -14.68
C ASN A 132 -0.78 -8.22 -15.99
N ALA A 133 -1.94 -7.62 -16.14
CA ALA A 133 -2.70 -7.66 -17.40
C ALA A 133 -1.93 -6.99 -18.54
N PHE A 134 -1.27 -5.87 -18.27
CA PHE A 134 -0.41 -5.17 -19.22
C PHE A 134 0.79 -6.02 -19.65
N LEU A 135 1.46 -6.67 -18.69
CA LEU A 135 2.58 -7.59 -18.99
C LEU A 135 2.15 -8.77 -19.87
N ARG A 136 0.99 -9.36 -19.61
CA ARG A 136 0.45 -10.45 -20.45
C ARG A 136 0.18 -9.98 -21.87
N MET A 137 -0.38 -8.80 -22.02
CA MET A 137 -0.61 -8.19 -23.33
C MET A 137 0.71 -7.97 -24.08
N PHE A 138 1.73 -7.50 -23.39
CA PHE A 138 3.05 -7.28 -23.96
C PHE A 138 3.74 -8.58 -24.37
N GLN A 139 3.60 -9.62 -23.58
CA GLN A 139 4.11 -10.97 -23.91
C GLN A 139 3.41 -11.55 -25.14
N ALA A 140 2.09 -11.42 -25.22
CA ALA A 140 1.32 -11.88 -26.40
C ALA A 140 1.74 -11.13 -27.66
N LEU A 141 1.92 -9.82 -27.58
CA LEU A 141 2.40 -9.00 -28.68
C LEU A 141 3.81 -9.41 -29.15
N GLY A 142 4.72 -9.62 -28.19
CA GLY A 142 6.10 -10.08 -28.46
C GLY A 142 6.12 -11.44 -29.14
N THR A 143 5.24 -12.36 -28.74
CA THR A 143 5.11 -13.68 -29.37
C THR A 143 4.63 -13.58 -30.82
N VAL A 144 3.63 -12.74 -31.07
CA VAL A 144 3.10 -12.50 -32.42
C VAL A 144 4.19 -11.91 -33.34
N VAL A 145 4.91 -10.90 -32.87
CA VAL A 145 6.02 -10.28 -33.61
C VAL A 145 7.12 -11.29 -33.87
N GLY A 146 7.47 -12.11 -32.87
CA GLY A 146 8.49 -13.16 -33.01
C GLY A 146 8.14 -14.24 -34.03
N LEU A 147 6.86 -14.55 -34.20
CA LEU A 147 6.39 -15.52 -35.21
C LEU A 147 6.34 -14.93 -36.63
N LEU A 148 6.27 -13.61 -36.76
CA LEU A 148 6.24 -12.93 -38.06
C LEU A 148 7.64 -12.63 -38.65
N ILE A 149 8.68 -12.76 -37.84
CA ILE A 149 10.08 -12.59 -38.24
C ILE A 149 10.70 -13.96 -38.55
#